data_714eb8cac395465babab71eaaa219da8
#
_entry.id   714eb8cac395465babab71eaaa219da8
#
_cell.length_a   1.000
_cell.length_b   1.000
_cell.length_c   1.000
_cell.angle_alpha   90.00
_cell.angle_beta   90.00
_cell.angle_gamma   90.00
#
_symmetry.space_group_name_H-M   'P 1'
#
loop_
_entity.id
_entity.type
_entity.pdbx_description
1 polymer ?
#
loop_
_entity_poly.entity_id
_entity_poly.type
_entity_poly.pdbx_seq_one_letter_code
_entity_poly.pdbx_strand_id
1 'polypeptide(L)'
;LLNPDVILTRNENLHLENLKPLPPASELVDKCIECGFCESSCPSRNLSLSPRQRIVIWREINRLEAAGDDADRLKEMVGEYDYQGIDTCAGCGLCEEKCPVSINTGDLTRSLRHERNKGYSGVSSWLGSHFEGVANSSRVMLKVADGMHAAVGSKTMSAVTGAARKISGNRVQQWTPSMPKAAPKMDTVLKQYPPSHQGDKVVYLPSCATRIMGPSRNQGEDRSTLEVAMSLLNKAGFSVVIPEELGAQCCGMPFQSKGQFETADAKAEELN
;
A
#
# COMPACT_ATOMS: atom_id res chain seq x y z
N LEU A 1 5.35 2.02 -36.69
CA LEU A 1 5.42 2.05 -38.16
C LEU A 1 5.56 0.62 -38.65
N LEU A 2 4.59 0.14 -39.43
CA LEU A 2 4.67 -1.18 -40.03
C LEU A 2 5.76 -1.15 -41.11
N ASN A 3 6.68 -2.12 -41.06
CA ASN A 3 7.67 -2.27 -42.11
C ASN A 3 6.94 -2.87 -43.37
N PRO A 4 6.81 -2.13 -44.48
CA PRO A 4 6.09 -2.60 -45.65
C PRO A 4 6.77 -3.80 -46.31
N ASP A 5 8.07 -3.99 -46.12
CA ASP A 5 8.84 -5.08 -46.70
C ASP A 5 8.39 -6.46 -46.21
N VAL A 6 7.91 -6.55 -44.96
CA VAL A 6 7.33 -7.79 -44.43
C VAL A 6 6.12 -8.27 -45.21
N ILE A 7 5.32 -7.33 -45.70
CA ILE A 7 4.10 -7.63 -46.48
C ILE A 7 4.45 -7.90 -47.96
N LEU A 8 5.38 -7.11 -48.53
CA LEU A 8 5.71 -7.15 -49.97
C LEU A 8 6.59 -8.33 -50.36
N THR A 9 7.56 -8.71 -49.50
CA THR A 9 8.52 -9.77 -49.81
C THR A 9 7.99 -11.17 -49.53
N ARG A 10 6.89 -11.32 -48.76
CA ARG A 10 6.35 -12.62 -48.31
C ARG A 10 7.41 -13.50 -47.62
N ASN A 11 8.43 -12.89 -47.05
CA ASN A 11 9.44 -13.61 -46.26
C ASN A 11 8.86 -13.95 -44.88
N GLU A 12 8.53 -15.21 -44.64
CA GLU A 12 7.93 -15.69 -43.41
C GLU A 12 8.81 -15.44 -42.16
N ASN A 13 10.10 -15.31 -42.36
CA ASN A 13 11.06 -15.10 -41.26
C ASN A 13 11.39 -13.62 -41.02
N LEU A 14 11.03 -12.71 -41.94
CA LEU A 14 11.41 -11.29 -41.81
C LEU A 14 10.82 -10.61 -40.55
N HIS A 15 9.64 -11.06 -40.11
CA HIS A 15 9.04 -10.55 -38.87
C HIS A 15 9.84 -10.97 -37.62
N LEU A 16 10.51 -12.13 -37.63
CA LEU A 16 11.33 -12.61 -36.51
C LEU A 16 12.59 -11.76 -36.33
N GLU A 17 13.16 -11.29 -37.45
CA GLU A 17 14.34 -10.41 -37.44
C GLU A 17 14.01 -8.99 -36.94
N ASN A 18 12.73 -8.59 -37.04
CA ASN A 18 12.25 -7.27 -36.66
C ASN A 18 11.44 -7.26 -35.36
N LEU A 19 11.43 -8.33 -34.59
CA LEU A 19 10.79 -8.36 -33.28
C LEU A 19 11.51 -7.41 -32.33
N LYS A 20 10.71 -6.60 -31.61
CA LYS A 20 11.23 -5.81 -30.50
C LYS A 20 11.80 -6.77 -29.43
N PRO A 21 13.06 -6.63 -29.05
CA PRO A 21 13.60 -7.43 -27.96
C PRO A 21 12.85 -7.09 -26.66
N LEU A 22 12.35 -8.11 -26.00
CA LEU A 22 11.75 -8.01 -24.67
C LEU A 22 12.67 -8.72 -23.68
N PRO A 23 13.68 -8.04 -23.13
CA PRO A 23 14.61 -8.66 -22.20
C PRO A 23 13.83 -9.19 -20.98
N PRO A 24 14.13 -10.42 -20.52
CA PRO A 24 13.53 -10.98 -19.32
C PRO A 24 13.92 -10.14 -18.11
N ALA A 25 13.02 -9.99 -17.17
CA ALA A 25 13.24 -9.22 -15.96
C ALA A 25 12.72 -9.91 -14.71
N SER A 26 11.61 -10.65 -14.83
CA SER A 26 11.00 -11.39 -13.73
C SER A 26 9.89 -12.28 -14.27
N GLU A 27 9.84 -13.53 -13.84
CA GLU A 27 8.77 -14.48 -14.20
C GLU A 27 7.36 -13.92 -13.92
N LEU A 28 7.24 -13.02 -12.94
CA LEU A 28 5.98 -12.37 -12.57
C LEU A 28 5.43 -11.46 -13.68
N VAL A 29 6.30 -10.92 -14.53
CA VAL A 29 5.91 -9.89 -15.50
C VAL A 29 6.40 -10.15 -16.93
N ASP A 30 7.18 -11.20 -17.17
CA ASP A 30 7.79 -11.45 -18.48
C ASP A 30 6.78 -11.79 -19.58
N LYS A 31 5.57 -12.23 -19.23
CA LYS A 31 4.44 -12.38 -20.14
C LYS A 31 3.89 -11.05 -20.69
N CYS A 32 4.35 -9.90 -20.18
CA CYS A 32 3.85 -8.59 -20.59
C CYS A 32 4.18 -8.27 -22.05
N ILE A 33 3.15 -8.07 -22.86
CA ILE A 33 3.23 -7.67 -24.27
C ILE A 33 3.18 -6.14 -24.47
N GLU A 34 3.25 -5.37 -23.39
CA GLU A 34 3.26 -3.90 -23.38
C GLU A 34 2.02 -3.23 -24.01
N CYS A 35 0.86 -3.89 -24.01
CA CYS A 35 -0.38 -3.39 -24.64
C CYS A 35 -0.99 -2.13 -23.97
N GLY A 36 -0.68 -1.85 -22.69
CA GLY A 36 -1.10 -0.63 -21.98
C GLY A 36 -2.49 -0.67 -21.34
N PHE A 37 -3.28 -1.73 -21.48
CA PHE A 37 -4.64 -1.80 -20.91
C PHE A 37 -4.70 -1.59 -19.39
N CYS A 38 -3.64 -1.95 -18.67
CA CYS A 38 -3.53 -1.77 -17.22
C CYS A 38 -3.33 -0.31 -16.78
N GLU A 39 -2.95 0.60 -17.69
CA GLU A 39 -2.59 1.98 -17.32
C GLU A 39 -3.80 2.78 -16.83
N SER A 40 -4.95 2.62 -17.51
CA SER A 40 -6.17 3.36 -17.16
C SER A 40 -6.69 3.08 -15.75
N SER A 41 -6.42 1.89 -15.21
CA SER A 41 -6.88 1.45 -13.89
C SER A 41 -5.91 1.76 -12.75
N CYS A 42 -4.70 2.23 -13.06
CA CYS A 42 -3.67 2.48 -12.05
C CYS A 42 -3.92 3.81 -11.31
N PRO A 43 -4.07 3.79 -9.98
CA PRO A 43 -4.22 5.03 -9.20
C PRO A 43 -2.96 5.93 -9.24
N SER A 44 -1.79 5.34 -9.50
CA SER A 44 -0.52 6.07 -9.56
C SER A 44 -0.21 6.69 -10.94
N ARG A 45 -1.01 6.42 -11.96
CA ARG A 45 -0.72 6.81 -13.36
C ARG A 45 -0.45 8.30 -13.60
N ASN A 46 -1.03 9.15 -12.76
CA ASN A 46 -0.87 10.61 -12.85
C ASN A 46 0.13 11.18 -11.83
N LEU A 47 0.72 10.32 -11.00
CA LEU A 47 1.67 10.71 -9.96
C LEU A 47 3.10 10.26 -10.29
N SER A 48 3.22 9.09 -10.90
CA SER A 48 4.49 8.43 -11.18
C SER A 48 4.32 7.42 -12.32
N LEU A 49 4.99 6.27 -12.25
CA LEU A 49 4.92 5.24 -13.28
C LEU A 49 3.60 4.46 -13.26
N SER A 50 3.05 4.20 -14.45
CA SER A 50 1.98 3.23 -14.69
C SER A 50 2.50 1.79 -14.59
N PRO A 51 1.61 0.77 -14.51
CA PRO A 51 2.04 -0.63 -14.42
C PRO A 51 2.94 -1.05 -15.59
N ARG A 52 2.56 -0.71 -16.83
CA ARG A 52 3.36 -1.00 -18.02
C ARG A 52 4.73 -0.32 -17.96
N GLN A 53 4.78 0.95 -17.57
CA GLN A 53 6.04 1.69 -17.47
C GLN A 53 6.96 1.07 -16.41
N ARG A 54 6.42 0.60 -15.26
CA ARG A 54 7.21 -0.12 -14.27
C ARG A 54 7.88 -1.35 -14.84
N ILE A 55 7.14 -2.14 -15.62
CA ILE A 55 7.69 -3.36 -16.24
C ILE A 55 8.78 -3.00 -17.25
N VAL A 56 8.52 -2.03 -18.14
CA VAL A 56 9.47 -1.62 -19.19
C VAL A 56 10.78 -1.10 -18.59
N ILE A 57 10.68 -0.22 -17.58
CA ILE A 57 11.87 0.33 -16.92
C ILE A 57 12.62 -0.75 -16.17
N TRP A 58 11.92 -1.67 -15.49
CA TRP A 58 12.55 -2.79 -14.80
C TRP A 58 13.28 -3.74 -15.76
N ARG A 59 12.71 -3.99 -16.94
CA ARG A 59 13.39 -4.71 -18.02
C ARG A 59 14.69 -4.02 -18.47
N GLU A 60 14.65 -2.70 -18.65
CA GLU A 60 15.84 -1.94 -19.06
C GLU A 60 16.91 -1.94 -17.96
N ILE A 61 16.53 -1.81 -16.69
CA ILE A 61 17.47 -1.96 -15.56
C ILE A 61 18.17 -3.32 -15.61
N ASN A 62 17.41 -4.41 -15.72
CA ASN A 62 17.99 -5.76 -15.79
C ASN A 62 18.87 -5.95 -17.05
N ARG A 63 18.50 -5.34 -18.17
CA ARG A 63 19.31 -5.39 -19.39
C ARG A 63 20.66 -4.68 -19.20
N LEU A 64 20.65 -3.50 -18.60
CA LEU A 64 21.87 -2.73 -18.32
C LEU A 64 22.77 -3.47 -17.32
N GLU A 65 22.19 -4.05 -16.27
CA GLU A 65 22.93 -4.88 -15.31
C GLU A 65 23.60 -6.09 -15.98
N ALA A 66 22.84 -6.81 -16.82
CA ALA A 66 23.34 -7.99 -17.52
C ALA A 66 24.40 -7.66 -18.57
N ALA A 67 24.28 -6.54 -19.26
CA ALA A 67 25.24 -6.08 -20.26
C ALA A 67 26.52 -5.51 -19.64
N GLY A 68 26.44 -4.97 -18.41
CA GLY A 68 27.55 -4.28 -17.75
C GLY A 68 27.97 -2.98 -18.46
N ASP A 69 27.07 -2.42 -19.27
CA ASP A 69 27.27 -1.15 -19.99
C ASP A 69 26.54 0.01 -19.29
N ASP A 70 26.97 1.24 -19.56
CA ASP A 70 26.32 2.49 -19.13
C ASP A 70 25.97 2.54 -17.61
N ALA A 71 27.00 2.37 -16.78
CA ALA A 71 26.84 2.33 -15.31
C ALA A 71 26.19 3.59 -14.73
N ASP A 72 26.42 4.78 -15.34
CA ASP A 72 25.84 6.04 -14.88
C ASP A 72 24.32 6.05 -15.12
N ARG A 73 23.89 5.62 -16.29
CA ARG A 73 22.47 5.48 -16.62
C ARG A 73 21.77 4.44 -15.73
N LEU A 74 22.41 3.29 -15.50
CA LEU A 74 21.90 2.28 -14.60
C LEU A 74 21.66 2.85 -13.19
N LYS A 75 22.65 3.55 -12.65
CA LYS A 75 22.58 4.17 -11.32
C LYS A 75 21.44 5.20 -11.23
N GLU A 76 21.28 6.03 -12.25
CA GLU A 76 20.19 7.03 -12.32
C GLU A 76 18.83 6.31 -12.35
N MET A 77 18.67 5.32 -13.24
CA MET A 77 17.42 4.58 -13.39
C MET A 77 17.03 3.83 -12.11
N VAL A 78 17.95 3.17 -11.46
CA VAL A 78 17.69 2.49 -10.18
C VAL A 78 17.27 3.49 -9.10
N GLY A 79 17.97 4.63 -8.98
CA GLY A 79 17.65 5.66 -8.00
C GLY A 79 16.27 6.27 -8.18
N GLU A 80 15.88 6.56 -9.41
CA GLU A 80 14.53 7.08 -9.72
C GLU A 80 13.44 6.01 -9.59
N TYR A 81 13.76 4.76 -9.95
CA TYR A 81 12.83 3.65 -9.88
C TYR A 81 12.44 3.29 -8.44
N ASP A 82 13.32 3.48 -7.47
CA ASP A 82 13.03 3.25 -6.05
C ASP A 82 11.77 4.01 -5.61
N TYR A 83 11.67 5.27 -5.93
CA TYR A 83 10.48 6.06 -5.60
C TYR A 83 9.35 5.84 -6.60
N GLN A 84 9.61 6.11 -7.89
CA GLN A 84 8.56 6.16 -8.91
C GLN A 84 8.01 4.76 -9.27
N GLY A 85 8.85 3.74 -9.27
CA GLY A 85 8.49 2.37 -9.58
C GLY A 85 7.99 1.59 -8.36
N ILE A 86 8.76 1.61 -7.27
CA ILE A 86 8.53 0.76 -6.11
C ILE A 86 7.62 1.45 -5.08
N ASP A 87 7.98 2.65 -4.59
CA ASP A 87 7.28 3.24 -3.45
C ASP A 87 5.87 3.75 -3.79
N THR A 88 5.65 4.25 -4.98
CA THR A 88 4.35 4.78 -5.41
C THR A 88 3.35 3.71 -5.87
N CYS A 89 3.72 2.43 -5.91
CA CYS A 89 2.78 1.36 -6.21
C CYS A 89 1.90 1.07 -4.99
N ALA A 90 0.58 1.16 -5.14
CA ALA A 90 -0.36 0.82 -4.08
C ALA A 90 -0.49 -0.69 -3.82
N GLY A 91 0.03 -1.56 -4.72
CA GLY A 91 -0.11 -3.01 -4.61
C GLY A 91 -1.57 -3.52 -4.67
N CYS A 92 -2.48 -2.73 -5.26
CA CYS A 92 -3.92 -2.94 -5.20
C CYS A 92 -4.46 -4.04 -6.15
N GLY A 93 -3.66 -4.53 -7.10
CA GLY A 93 -4.09 -5.55 -8.07
C GLY A 93 -4.97 -5.08 -9.23
N LEU A 94 -5.47 -3.84 -9.26
CA LEU A 94 -6.36 -3.35 -10.31
C LEU A 94 -5.79 -3.45 -11.75
N CYS A 95 -4.47 -3.50 -11.86
CA CYS A 95 -3.80 -3.71 -13.15
C CYS A 95 -4.00 -5.13 -13.70
N GLU A 96 -4.13 -6.12 -12.83
CA GLU A 96 -4.37 -7.52 -13.20
C GLU A 96 -5.75 -7.71 -13.83
N GLU A 97 -6.78 -7.08 -13.28
CA GLU A 97 -8.16 -7.16 -13.79
C GLU A 97 -8.29 -6.70 -15.24
N LYS A 98 -7.42 -5.81 -15.71
CA LYS A 98 -7.40 -5.28 -17.08
C LYS A 98 -6.35 -5.94 -17.96
N CYS A 99 -5.50 -6.79 -17.38
CA CYS A 99 -4.43 -7.43 -18.12
C CYS A 99 -4.92 -8.70 -18.83
N PRO A 100 -4.78 -8.80 -20.17
CA PRO A 100 -5.22 -9.98 -20.93
C PRO A 100 -4.41 -11.26 -20.59
N VAL A 101 -3.26 -11.10 -19.92
CA VAL A 101 -2.40 -12.20 -19.48
C VAL A 101 -2.27 -12.24 -17.94
N SER A 102 -3.20 -11.60 -17.25
CA SER A 102 -3.34 -11.62 -15.76
C SER A 102 -2.06 -11.28 -15.01
N ILE A 103 -1.38 -10.19 -15.39
CA ILE A 103 -0.19 -9.71 -14.67
C ILE A 103 -0.60 -8.72 -13.59
N ASN A 104 -0.27 -9.06 -12.34
CA ASN A 104 -0.32 -8.15 -11.21
C ASN A 104 1.05 -7.49 -11.00
N THR A 105 1.22 -6.26 -11.48
CA THR A 105 2.46 -5.51 -11.28
C THR A 105 2.75 -5.24 -9.78
N GLY A 106 1.73 -5.32 -8.93
CA GLY A 106 1.88 -5.24 -7.48
C GLY A 106 2.74 -6.38 -6.91
N ASP A 107 2.72 -7.57 -7.53
CA ASP A 107 3.54 -8.70 -7.09
C ASP A 107 5.02 -8.45 -7.36
N LEU A 108 5.35 -7.95 -8.55
CA LEU A 108 6.71 -7.47 -8.83
C LEU A 108 7.16 -6.45 -7.78
N THR A 109 6.33 -5.45 -7.51
CA THR A 109 6.68 -4.38 -6.54
C THR A 109 6.86 -4.93 -5.13
N ARG A 110 6.02 -5.88 -4.69
CA ARG A 110 6.17 -6.54 -3.38
C ARG A 110 7.44 -7.37 -3.29
N SER A 111 7.78 -8.08 -4.38
CA SER A 111 9.03 -8.84 -4.47
C SER A 111 10.26 -7.91 -4.36
N LEU A 112 10.26 -6.79 -5.08
CA LEU A 112 11.35 -5.80 -5.00
C LEU A 112 11.45 -5.15 -3.61
N ARG A 113 10.32 -4.88 -2.97
CA ARG A 113 10.28 -4.40 -1.57
C ARG A 113 10.81 -5.46 -0.61
N HIS A 114 10.53 -6.73 -0.85
CA HIS A 114 11.08 -7.84 -0.06
C HIS A 114 12.60 -7.85 -0.10
N GLU A 115 13.18 -7.83 -1.30
CA GLU A 115 14.63 -7.79 -1.49
C GLU A 115 15.25 -6.57 -0.75
N ARG A 116 14.68 -5.39 -0.93
CA ARG A 116 15.13 -4.15 -0.28
C ARG A 116 15.03 -4.21 1.26
N ASN A 117 14.02 -4.89 1.78
CA ASN A 117 13.67 -4.88 3.21
C ASN A 117 14.08 -6.17 3.95
N LYS A 118 14.84 -7.07 3.36
CA LYS A 118 15.30 -8.32 4.00
C LYS A 118 15.97 -8.10 5.36
N GLY A 119 16.76 -7.03 5.50
CA GLY A 119 17.41 -6.70 6.76
C GLY A 119 16.48 -6.29 7.92
N TYR A 120 15.21 -6.04 7.64
CA TYR A 120 14.21 -5.62 8.63
C TYR A 120 13.26 -6.74 9.08
N SER A 121 13.50 -7.99 8.68
CA SER A 121 12.63 -9.13 9.01
C SER A 121 12.45 -9.33 10.52
N GLY A 122 13.53 -9.22 11.31
CA GLY A 122 13.47 -9.32 12.76
C GLY A 122 12.63 -8.20 13.42
N VAL A 123 12.74 -6.97 12.91
CA VAL A 123 11.91 -5.84 13.38
C VAL A 123 10.46 -6.07 13.01
N SER A 124 10.20 -6.55 11.80
CA SER A 124 8.85 -6.86 11.32
C SER A 124 8.20 -7.95 12.19
N SER A 125 8.91 -9.03 12.47
CA SER A 125 8.42 -10.11 13.33
C SER A 125 8.12 -9.61 14.75
N TRP A 126 9.00 -8.79 15.32
CA TRP A 126 8.77 -8.18 16.64
C TRP A 126 7.53 -7.29 16.65
N LEU A 127 7.35 -6.43 15.62
CA LEU A 127 6.17 -5.57 15.48
C LEU A 127 4.88 -6.41 15.32
N GLY A 128 4.95 -7.52 14.58
CA GLY A 128 3.85 -8.47 14.43
C GLY A 128 3.45 -9.09 15.76
N SER A 129 4.42 -9.60 16.53
CA SER A 129 4.19 -10.24 17.82
C SER A 129 3.67 -9.27 18.90
N HIS A 130 3.99 -7.97 18.80
CA HIS A 130 3.58 -6.93 19.74
C HIS A 130 2.56 -5.96 19.15
N PHE A 131 1.75 -6.45 18.21
CA PHE A 131 0.89 -5.59 17.39
C PHE A 131 -0.10 -4.76 18.21
N GLU A 132 -0.68 -5.31 19.26
CA GLU A 132 -1.57 -4.56 20.16
C GLU A 132 -0.87 -3.36 20.82
N GLY A 133 0.35 -3.57 21.31
CA GLY A 133 1.18 -2.50 21.88
C GLY A 133 1.49 -1.41 20.86
N VAL A 134 1.82 -1.81 19.62
CA VAL A 134 2.08 -0.89 18.49
C VAL A 134 0.83 -0.09 18.14
N ALA A 135 -0.33 -0.73 18.06
CA ALA A 135 -1.61 -0.09 17.76
C ALA A 135 -1.99 0.93 18.86
N ASN A 136 -1.85 0.53 20.13
CA ASN A 136 -2.13 1.42 21.26
C ASN A 136 -1.16 2.60 21.33
N SER A 137 0.14 2.37 21.10
CA SER A 137 1.14 3.44 21.03
C SER A 137 0.84 4.43 19.90
N SER A 138 0.44 3.94 18.73
CA SER A 138 0.04 4.77 17.60
C SER A 138 -1.17 5.65 17.92
N ARG A 139 -2.16 5.12 18.64
CA ARG A 139 -3.32 5.90 19.13
C ARG A 139 -2.91 6.99 20.13
N VAL A 140 -1.99 6.67 21.05
CA VAL A 140 -1.46 7.67 22.00
C VAL A 140 -0.72 8.77 21.26
N MET A 141 0.12 8.42 20.28
CA MET A 141 0.84 9.40 19.46
C MET A 141 -0.13 10.33 18.71
N LEU A 142 -1.21 9.80 18.13
CA LEU A 142 -2.22 10.61 17.49
C LEU A 142 -2.93 11.55 18.46
N LYS A 143 -3.21 11.10 19.70
CA LYS A 143 -3.78 11.96 20.76
C LYS A 143 -2.83 13.08 21.16
N VAL A 144 -1.54 12.78 21.32
CA VAL A 144 -0.52 13.77 21.63
C VAL A 144 -0.39 14.79 20.51
N ALA A 145 -0.33 14.31 19.25
CA ALA A 145 -0.29 15.20 18.08
C ALA A 145 -1.53 16.09 17.99
N ASP A 146 -2.71 15.56 18.35
CA ASP A 146 -3.96 16.30 18.43
C ASP A 146 -3.93 17.39 19.49
N GLY A 147 -3.47 17.06 20.70
CA GLY A 147 -3.28 18.00 21.80
C GLY A 147 -2.26 19.10 21.47
N MET A 148 -1.13 18.73 20.88
CA MET A 148 -0.13 19.70 20.42
C MET A 148 -0.71 20.64 19.34
N HIS A 149 -1.45 20.08 18.38
CA HIS A 149 -2.11 20.90 17.37
C HIS A 149 -3.12 21.88 17.98
N ALA A 150 -3.89 21.46 18.97
CA ALA A 150 -4.82 22.34 19.67
C ALA A 150 -4.11 23.51 20.38
N ALA A 151 -2.89 23.28 20.90
CA ALA A 151 -2.09 24.30 21.59
C ALA A 151 -1.37 25.26 20.62
N VAL A 152 -0.76 24.75 19.53
CA VAL A 152 0.14 25.57 18.68
C VAL A 152 -0.40 25.84 17.27
N GLY A 153 -1.47 25.18 16.86
CA GLY A 153 -2.15 25.35 15.58
C GLY A 153 -1.46 24.68 14.38
N SER A 154 -2.15 24.65 13.24
CA SER A 154 -1.73 23.92 12.03
C SER A 154 -0.44 24.47 11.41
N LYS A 155 -0.26 25.78 11.37
CA LYS A 155 0.92 26.40 10.74
C LYS A 155 2.21 26.04 11.46
N THR A 156 2.19 26.13 12.80
CA THR A 156 3.36 25.79 13.63
C THR A 156 3.67 24.28 13.56
N MET A 157 2.66 23.43 13.67
CA MET A 157 2.82 21.97 13.53
C MET A 157 3.43 21.59 12.18
N SER A 158 2.93 22.16 11.09
CA SER A 158 3.45 21.91 9.74
C SER A 158 4.90 22.39 9.58
N ALA A 159 5.26 23.54 10.14
CA ALA A 159 6.61 24.09 10.08
C ALA A 159 7.60 23.23 10.87
N VAL A 160 7.27 22.87 12.12
CA VAL A 160 8.13 22.04 12.99
C VAL A 160 8.33 20.64 12.40
N THR A 161 7.25 19.97 11.99
CA THR A 161 7.35 18.63 11.40
C THR A 161 8.00 18.66 10.02
N GLY A 162 7.84 19.75 9.25
CA GLY A 162 8.56 19.99 7.99
C GLY A 162 10.07 20.15 8.19
N ALA A 163 10.49 20.88 9.24
CA ALA A 163 11.91 20.99 9.61
C ALA A 163 12.47 19.62 10.07
N ALA A 164 11.73 18.91 10.94
CA ALA A 164 12.10 17.58 11.39
C ALA A 164 12.21 16.58 10.21
N ARG A 165 11.32 16.67 9.22
CA ARG A 165 11.38 15.88 8.00
C ARG A 165 12.67 16.12 7.21
N LYS A 166 13.07 17.38 7.02
CA LYS A 166 14.33 17.72 6.32
C LYS A 166 15.54 17.17 7.07
N ILE A 167 15.61 17.35 8.39
CA ILE A 167 16.72 16.88 9.23
C ILE A 167 16.81 15.35 9.25
N SER A 168 15.68 14.66 9.24
CA SER A 168 15.62 13.18 9.29
C SER A 168 15.79 12.50 7.93
N GLY A 169 16.09 13.22 6.85
CA GLY A 169 16.15 12.64 5.50
C GLY A 169 14.79 12.08 5.04
N ASN A 170 13.72 12.83 5.24
CA ASN A 170 12.34 12.49 4.88
C ASN A 170 11.71 11.31 5.68
N ARG A 171 12.32 10.87 6.77
CA ARG A 171 11.79 9.77 7.61
C ARG A 171 10.61 10.20 8.48
N VAL A 172 10.57 11.43 8.92
CA VAL A 172 9.46 11.98 9.70
C VAL A 172 8.38 12.49 8.76
N GLN A 173 7.14 12.06 8.99
CA GLN A 173 6.00 12.54 8.21
C GLN A 173 5.67 13.99 8.60
N GLN A 174 5.51 14.85 7.60
CA GLN A 174 5.04 16.21 7.83
C GLN A 174 3.58 16.21 8.27
N TRP A 175 3.26 16.97 9.30
CA TRP A 175 1.90 17.14 9.75
C TRP A 175 1.06 17.93 8.73
N THR A 176 -0.16 17.44 8.49
CA THR A 176 -1.13 18.11 7.62
C THR A 176 -2.48 18.22 8.33
N PRO A 177 -3.35 19.19 7.96
CA PRO A 177 -4.69 19.30 8.52
C PRO A 177 -5.58 18.07 8.30
N SER A 178 -5.26 17.26 7.30
CA SER A 178 -5.96 16.00 7.01
C SER A 178 -5.50 14.81 7.88
N MET A 179 -4.53 15.03 8.76
CA MET A 179 -4.06 13.97 9.67
C MET A 179 -5.21 13.53 10.60
N PRO A 180 -5.46 12.22 10.74
CA PRO A 180 -6.56 11.74 11.57
C PRO A 180 -6.31 11.99 13.05
N LYS A 181 -7.39 12.20 13.79
CA LYS A 181 -7.39 12.11 15.26
C LYS A 181 -7.21 10.64 15.68
N ALA A 182 -6.98 10.39 16.96
CA ALA A 182 -7.02 9.01 17.47
C ALA A 182 -8.46 8.47 17.44
N ALA A 183 -8.63 7.20 17.08
CA ALA A 183 -9.92 6.53 17.21
C ALA A 183 -10.34 6.42 18.69
N PRO A 184 -11.63 6.41 19.02
CA PRO A 184 -12.12 6.11 20.37
C PRO A 184 -11.71 4.70 20.78
N LYS A 185 -11.67 4.45 22.10
CA LYS A 185 -11.44 3.09 22.58
C LYS A 185 -12.64 2.20 22.23
N MET A 186 -12.35 0.96 21.85
CA MET A 186 -13.38 -0.02 21.50
C MET A 186 -14.44 -0.15 22.59
N ASP A 187 -14.02 -0.29 23.86
CA ASP A 187 -14.93 -0.39 25.00
C ASP A 187 -15.89 0.81 25.13
N THR A 188 -15.44 2.00 24.75
CA THR A 188 -16.27 3.19 24.76
C THR A 188 -17.36 3.11 23.69
N VAL A 189 -16.98 2.63 22.50
CA VAL A 189 -17.93 2.48 21.39
C VAL A 189 -18.93 1.36 21.69
N LEU A 190 -18.50 0.23 22.26
CA LEU A 190 -19.38 -0.87 22.65
C LEU A 190 -20.38 -0.47 23.73
N LYS A 191 -19.98 0.38 24.68
CA LYS A 191 -20.91 0.95 25.67
C LYS A 191 -21.94 1.89 25.06
N GLN A 192 -21.57 2.64 24.04
CA GLN A 192 -22.47 3.55 23.33
C GLN A 192 -23.43 2.81 22.40
N TYR A 193 -22.99 1.68 21.83
CA TYR A 193 -23.74 0.83 20.91
C TYR A 193 -23.79 -0.60 21.44
N PRO A 194 -24.55 -0.88 22.51
CA PRO A 194 -24.63 -2.21 23.09
C PRO A 194 -25.28 -3.19 22.11
N PRO A 195 -24.90 -4.49 22.12
CA PRO A 195 -25.53 -5.51 21.30
C PRO A 195 -27.02 -5.59 21.56
N SER A 196 -27.83 -5.64 20.52
CA SER A 196 -29.27 -5.86 20.63
C SER A 196 -29.52 -7.34 20.98
N HIS A 197 -30.45 -7.61 21.88
CA HIS A 197 -30.83 -9.01 22.20
C HIS A 197 -31.85 -9.60 21.22
N GLN A 198 -32.38 -8.83 20.28
CA GLN A 198 -33.53 -9.22 19.44
C GLN A 198 -33.21 -9.30 17.93
N GLY A 199 -31.99 -8.97 17.49
CA GLY A 199 -31.61 -8.97 16.08
C GLY A 199 -30.73 -10.17 15.70
N ASP A 200 -30.61 -10.40 14.40
CA ASP A 200 -29.65 -11.36 13.87
C ASP A 200 -28.23 -10.96 14.26
N LYS A 201 -27.41 -11.94 14.64
CA LYS A 201 -26.02 -11.70 15.06
C LYS A 201 -25.13 -11.48 13.86
N VAL A 202 -24.38 -10.39 13.87
CA VAL A 202 -23.35 -10.07 12.88
C VAL A 202 -22.01 -9.89 13.58
N VAL A 203 -20.98 -10.62 13.13
CA VAL A 203 -19.62 -10.41 13.59
C VAL A 203 -19.01 -9.26 12.81
N TYR A 204 -18.61 -8.21 13.50
CA TYR A 204 -17.93 -7.06 12.89
C TYR A 204 -16.45 -7.06 13.26
N LEU A 205 -15.60 -7.11 12.22
CA LEU A 205 -14.14 -7.07 12.33
C LEU A 205 -13.61 -5.72 11.83
N PRO A 206 -13.58 -4.67 12.67
CA PRO A 206 -13.00 -3.40 12.27
C PRO A 206 -11.50 -3.53 12.00
N SER A 207 -11.05 -2.97 10.87
CA SER A 207 -9.64 -2.99 10.49
C SER A 207 -8.75 -2.32 11.55
N CYS A 208 -7.46 -2.66 11.55
CA CYS A 208 -6.49 -1.99 12.44
C CYS A 208 -6.45 -0.47 12.22
N ALA A 209 -6.57 0.00 10.97
CA ALA A 209 -6.66 1.43 10.67
C ALA A 209 -7.89 2.07 11.34
N THR A 210 -9.06 1.45 11.22
CA THR A 210 -10.30 1.91 11.86
C THR A 210 -10.21 1.96 13.39
N ARG A 211 -9.45 1.04 13.98
CA ARG A 211 -9.24 0.97 15.44
C ARG A 211 -8.22 1.98 15.95
N ILE A 212 -7.29 2.43 15.10
CA ILE A 212 -6.22 3.37 15.46
C ILE A 212 -6.59 4.80 15.11
N MET A 213 -7.16 5.01 13.92
CA MET A 213 -7.39 6.32 13.31
C MET A 213 -8.86 6.71 13.39
N GLY A 214 -9.13 7.88 13.95
CA GLY A 214 -10.43 8.54 13.96
C GLY A 214 -10.62 9.47 12.75
N PRO A 215 -11.65 10.33 12.77
CA PRO A 215 -11.91 11.28 11.69
C PRO A 215 -10.77 12.30 11.55
N SER A 216 -10.58 12.81 10.33
CA SER A 216 -9.71 13.95 10.12
C SER A 216 -10.44 15.25 10.50
N ARG A 217 -9.68 16.29 10.88
CA ARG A 217 -10.24 17.58 11.31
C ARG A 217 -11.02 18.31 10.22
N ASN A 218 -10.72 18.04 8.95
CA ASN A 218 -11.28 18.78 7.81
C ASN A 218 -12.53 18.13 7.21
N GLN A 219 -13.01 17.00 7.74
CA GLN A 219 -14.12 16.26 7.12
C GLN A 219 -15.52 16.65 7.60
N GLY A 220 -15.65 17.54 8.59
CA GLY A 220 -16.96 17.94 9.12
C GLY A 220 -17.74 16.84 9.84
N GLU A 221 -17.20 15.63 9.92
CA GLU A 221 -17.74 14.48 10.65
C GLU A 221 -16.83 14.20 11.85
N ASP A 222 -17.39 14.25 13.04
CA ASP A 222 -16.63 14.02 14.29
C ASP A 222 -16.64 12.55 14.72
N ARG A 223 -17.52 11.72 14.16
CA ARG A 223 -17.59 10.29 14.48
C ARG A 223 -16.56 9.51 13.70
N SER A 224 -15.94 8.53 14.34
CA SER A 224 -15.06 7.58 13.70
C SER A 224 -15.83 6.62 12.79
N THR A 225 -15.14 6.02 11.81
CA THR A 225 -15.71 4.95 10.96
C THR A 225 -16.29 3.81 11.79
N LEU A 226 -15.66 3.49 12.93
CA LEU A 226 -16.15 2.49 13.86
C LEU A 226 -17.53 2.87 14.44
N GLU A 227 -17.68 4.10 14.94
CA GLU A 227 -18.95 4.59 15.49
C GLU A 227 -20.05 4.64 14.44
N VAL A 228 -19.72 5.08 13.23
CA VAL A 228 -20.68 5.14 12.11
C VAL A 228 -21.12 3.73 11.72
N ALA A 229 -20.20 2.77 11.58
CA ALA A 229 -20.51 1.39 11.25
C ALA A 229 -21.39 0.72 12.33
N MET A 230 -21.04 0.90 13.61
CA MET A 230 -21.83 0.38 14.73
C MET A 230 -23.24 0.99 14.76
N SER A 231 -23.35 2.31 14.58
CA SER A 231 -24.63 3.00 14.50
C SER A 231 -25.51 2.49 13.36
N LEU A 232 -24.91 2.25 12.18
CA LEU A 232 -25.61 1.77 11.00
C LEU A 232 -26.13 0.34 11.21
N LEU A 233 -25.28 -0.57 11.69
CA LEU A 233 -25.64 -1.94 11.96
C LEU A 233 -26.75 -2.06 13.03
N ASN A 234 -26.67 -1.28 14.10
CA ASN A 234 -27.71 -1.24 15.12
C ASN A 234 -29.03 -0.70 14.57
N LYS A 235 -29.00 0.36 13.74
CA LYS A 235 -30.20 0.91 13.08
C LYS A 235 -30.82 -0.09 12.10
N ALA A 236 -30.01 -0.94 11.48
CA ALA A 236 -30.47 -2.02 10.60
C ALA A 236 -31.04 -3.23 11.38
N GLY A 237 -31.02 -3.17 12.72
CA GLY A 237 -31.60 -4.19 13.58
C GLY A 237 -30.66 -5.36 13.90
N PHE A 238 -29.38 -5.29 13.54
CA PHE A 238 -28.42 -6.34 13.85
C PHE A 238 -27.89 -6.26 15.29
N SER A 239 -27.64 -7.45 15.86
CA SER A 239 -26.88 -7.59 17.11
C SER A 239 -25.41 -7.74 16.77
N VAL A 240 -24.62 -6.67 16.96
CA VAL A 240 -23.23 -6.64 16.56
C VAL A 240 -22.35 -7.25 17.62
N VAL A 241 -21.55 -8.24 17.23
CA VAL A 241 -20.54 -8.91 18.07
C VAL A 241 -19.15 -8.55 17.54
N ILE A 242 -18.29 -8.07 18.43
CA ILE A 242 -16.87 -7.86 18.14
C ILE A 242 -16.08 -8.87 18.96
N PRO A 243 -15.16 -9.65 18.35
CA PRO A 243 -14.31 -10.58 19.07
C PRO A 243 -13.43 -9.89 20.13
N GLU A 244 -13.29 -10.48 21.30
CA GLU A 244 -12.56 -9.88 22.43
C GLU A 244 -11.06 -9.71 22.12
N GLU A 245 -10.47 -10.67 21.40
CA GLU A 245 -9.02 -10.70 21.11
C GLU A 245 -8.62 -9.85 19.91
N LEU A 246 -9.57 -9.13 19.32
CA LEU A 246 -9.32 -8.32 18.11
C LEU A 246 -8.21 -7.27 18.28
N GLY A 247 -7.92 -6.85 19.52
CA GLY A 247 -6.86 -5.89 19.84
C GLY A 247 -5.50 -6.25 19.25
N ALA A 248 -5.11 -7.51 19.38
CA ALA A 248 -3.83 -8.05 18.92
C ALA A 248 -3.84 -8.46 17.44
N GLN A 249 -5.02 -8.61 16.83
CA GLN A 249 -5.15 -9.17 15.48
C GLN A 249 -4.87 -8.15 14.39
N CYS A 250 -4.22 -8.64 13.32
CA CYS A 250 -3.92 -7.90 12.09
C CYS A 250 -4.05 -8.85 10.90
N CYS A 251 -4.61 -8.39 9.80
CA CYS A 251 -4.73 -9.18 8.57
C CYS A 251 -3.41 -9.36 7.79
N GLY A 252 -2.27 -8.90 8.32
CA GLY A 252 -0.98 -9.01 7.65
C GLY A 252 -0.72 -7.99 6.52
N MET A 253 -1.73 -7.31 5.99
CA MET A 253 -1.61 -6.39 4.85
C MET A 253 -0.50 -5.34 4.98
N PRO A 254 -0.28 -4.67 6.13
CA PRO A 254 0.81 -3.70 6.27
C PRO A 254 2.19 -4.33 6.06
N PHE A 255 2.37 -5.56 6.50
CA PHE A 255 3.61 -6.33 6.35
C PHE A 255 3.77 -6.81 4.91
N GLN A 256 2.74 -7.40 4.31
CA GLN A 256 2.74 -7.85 2.93
C GLN A 256 3.06 -6.70 1.96
N SER A 257 2.47 -5.52 2.17
CA SER A 257 2.72 -4.35 1.32
C SER A 257 4.16 -3.87 1.35
N LYS A 258 4.93 -4.22 2.39
CA LYS A 258 6.35 -3.92 2.56
C LYS A 258 7.28 -5.08 2.21
N GLY A 259 6.72 -6.19 1.70
CA GLY A 259 7.46 -7.40 1.33
C GLY A 259 7.89 -8.26 2.52
N GLN A 260 7.28 -8.09 3.70
CA GLN A 260 7.54 -8.87 4.90
C GLN A 260 6.56 -10.05 4.96
N PHE A 261 6.71 -10.99 4.03
CA PHE A 261 5.73 -12.06 3.77
C PHE A 261 5.53 -12.99 4.96
N GLU A 262 6.61 -13.47 5.59
CA GLU A 262 6.53 -14.37 6.75
C GLU A 262 5.71 -13.77 7.90
N THR A 263 5.95 -12.49 8.21
CA THR A 263 5.17 -11.79 9.25
C THR A 263 3.72 -11.58 8.81
N ALA A 264 3.49 -11.32 7.52
CA ALA A 264 2.15 -11.15 6.97
C ALA A 264 1.33 -12.42 7.07
N ASP A 265 1.92 -13.55 6.69
CA ASP A 265 1.29 -14.87 6.70
C ASP A 265 0.99 -15.31 8.14
N ALA A 266 1.93 -15.16 9.06
CA ALA A 266 1.71 -15.43 10.48
C ALA A 266 0.53 -14.62 11.06
N LYS A 267 0.41 -13.34 10.70
CA LYS A 267 -0.72 -12.49 11.15
C LYS A 267 -2.04 -12.86 10.48
N ALA A 268 -2.02 -13.34 9.24
CA ALA A 268 -3.21 -13.83 8.56
C ALA A 268 -3.71 -15.14 9.17
N GLU A 269 -2.79 -16.04 9.55
CA GLU A 269 -3.11 -17.29 10.25
C GLU A 269 -3.73 -17.06 11.63
N GLU A 270 -3.25 -16.06 12.38
CA GLU A 270 -3.83 -15.69 13.68
C GLU A 270 -5.28 -15.16 13.55
N LEU A 271 -5.66 -14.65 12.38
CA LEU A 271 -6.99 -14.10 12.15
C LEU A 271 -8.02 -15.16 11.74
N ASN A 272 -7.56 -16.33 11.23
CA ASN A 272 -8.42 -17.45 10.81
C ASN A 272 -8.86 -18.31 12.02
#